data_f9f752e468310638fa18063fe46ed3eb
#
_entry.id   f9f752e468310638fa18063fe46ed3eb
#
_cell.length_a   1.000
_cell.length_b   1.000
_cell.length_c   1.000
_cell.angle_alpha   90.00
_cell.angle_beta   90.00
_cell.angle_gamma   90.00
#
_symmetry.space_group_name_H-M   'P 1'
#
loop_
_entity.id
_entity.type
_entity.pdbx_description
1 polymer ?
#
loop_
_entity_poly.entity_id
_entity_poly.type
_entity_poly.pdbx_seq_one_letter_code
_entity_poly.pdbx_strand_id
1 'polypeptide(L)'
;MPQEQRPIEKFRTSVGGQALMEGIMMRGPEKICCAVRRPDGTIDLSYSDVTTHWYNKVPLVRGVCNMVENLMNGYKYLMHSADIAMTEEEKEEEKQNESKLDRWLDEHAGPKVQSALMTLSACAGVVLAIFLFTFLPTFLTGLVAKVIPMGRWPRVILEAVLKLAIFLGYMFLCTRMKEIHRMFQYHGAEHKTIACYEAGEELTVANIRRHTRFHPRCGTSFLILVILVSIVLYAVLPWSGTMLRVLYKLAMLPLLVGICYEILKWAGRSNSLLARVVSVPGLWLQHLTTFEPEDDMIEVAIAAVTPVLPKKPEDGQW
;
A
#
# COMPACT_ATOMS: atom_id res chain seq x y z
N MET A 1 13.62 26.21 -2.50
CA MET A 1 13.98 24.79 -2.46
C MET A 1 14.78 24.53 -3.72
N PRO A 2 15.98 23.95 -3.65
CA PRO A 2 16.75 23.58 -4.84
C PRO A 2 15.90 22.56 -5.62
N GLN A 3 15.75 22.75 -6.91
CA GLN A 3 15.22 21.73 -7.82
C GLN A 3 16.22 20.58 -7.81
N GLU A 4 15.97 19.52 -7.03
CA GLU A 4 16.61 18.24 -7.21
C GLU A 4 16.40 17.85 -8.69
N GLN A 5 17.45 17.86 -9.45
CA GLN A 5 17.46 17.42 -10.84
C GLN A 5 17.02 15.95 -10.81
N ARG A 6 15.76 15.68 -11.20
CA ARG A 6 15.29 14.30 -11.35
C ARG A 6 16.19 13.63 -12.39
N PRO A 7 16.79 12.49 -12.06
CA PRO A 7 17.56 11.72 -13.05
C PRO A 7 16.64 11.45 -14.26
N ILE A 8 17.20 11.50 -15.44
CA ILE A 8 16.44 11.29 -16.69
C ILE A 8 16.04 9.81 -16.72
N GLU A 9 14.74 9.52 -16.62
CA GLU A 9 14.20 8.18 -16.85
C GLU A 9 14.56 7.75 -18.29
N LYS A 10 15.37 6.71 -18.45
CA LYS A 10 15.68 6.12 -19.76
C LYS A 10 14.56 5.22 -20.24
N PHE A 11 13.88 4.54 -19.32
CA PHE A 11 12.75 3.65 -19.57
C PHE A 11 11.85 3.56 -18.33
N ARG A 12 10.70 2.95 -18.47
CA ARG A 12 9.77 2.70 -17.36
C ARG A 12 9.58 1.21 -17.17
N THR A 13 9.84 0.75 -15.96
CA THR A 13 9.66 -0.66 -15.63
C THR A 13 8.28 -0.94 -15.02
N SER A 14 7.78 -2.17 -15.26
CA SER A 14 6.64 -2.74 -14.56
C SER A 14 7.05 -3.41 -13.24
N VAL A 15 8.32 -3.41 -12.90
CA VAL A 15 8.82 -3.88 -11.61
C VAL A 15 8.32 -2.94 -10.52
N GLY A 16 7.76 -3.49 -9.48
CA GLY A 16 7.29 -2.76 -8.31
C GLY A 16 7.31 -3.68 -7.12
N GLY A 17 7.12 -3.13 -5.93
CA GLY A 17 7.23 -3.93 -4.73
C GLY A 17 6.30 -3.50 -3.61
N GLN A 18 6.61 -4.01 -2.45
CA GLN A 18 5.95 -3.70 -1.18
C GLN A 18 6.99 -3.76 -0.06
N ALA A 19 7.04 -2.72 0.75
CA ALA A 19 7.83 -2.74 1.97
C ALA A 19 7.21 -3.71 2.99
N LEU A 20 8.08 -4.41 3.71
CA LEU A 20 7.78 -5.41 4.71
C LEU A 20 8.51 -5.08 6.02
N MET A 21 8.34 -5.90 7.05
CA MET A 21 9.16 -5.82 8.25
C MET A 21 10.57 -6.27 7.93
N GLU A 22 11.55 -5.38 8.17
CA GLU A 22 12.99 -5.60 7.86
C GLU A 22 13.25 -6.14 6.45
N GLY A 23 12.36 -5.79 5.48
CA GLY A 23 12.42 -6.40 4.17
C GLY A 23 11.64 -5.69 3.08
N ILE A 24 11.78 -6.22 1.87
CA ILE A 24 11.07 -5.76 0.67
C ILE A 24 10.68 -6.97 -0.17
N MET A 25 9.43 -6.99 -0.62
CA MET A 25 8.98 -7.88 -1.68
C MET A 25 9.02 -7.12 -3.00
N MET A 26 9.71 -7.65 -4.00
CA MET A 26 9.73 -7.12 -5.36
C MET A 26 9.05 -8.07 -6.33
N ARG A 27 8.20 -7.52 -7.21
CA ARG A 27 7.51 -8.26 -8.27
C ARG A 27 8.00 -7.78 -9.62
N GLY A 28 8.57 -8.68 -10.38
CA GLY A 28 8.90 -8.50 -11.79
C GLY A 28 7.86 -9.11 -12.72
N PRO A 29 8.15 -9.18 -14.04
CA PRO A 29 7.25 -9.77 -15.02
C PRO A 29 7.00 -11.27 -14.80
N GLU A 30 8.01 -12.03 -14.39
CA GLU A 30 7.98 -13.49 -14.29
C GLU A 30 8.02 -13.98 -12.84
N LYS A 31 8.72 -13.26 -11.95
CA LYS A 31 9.05 -13.70 -10.60
C LYS A 31 8.74 -12.64 -9.55
N ILE A 32 8.49 -13.12 -8.35
CA ILE A 32 8.43 -12.33 -7.13
C ILE A 32 9.62 -12.77 -6.27
N CYS A 33 10.35 -11.81 -5.69
CA CYS A 33 11.39 -12.05 -4.69
C CYS A 33 11.04 -11.29 -3.42
N CYS A 34 11.08 -11.97 -2.29
CA CYS A 34 10.98 -11.36 -0.98
C CYS A 34 12.36 -11.46 -0.32
N ALA A 35 12.95 -10.32 0.03
CA ALA A 35 14.22 -10.20 0.74
C ALA A 35 13.96 -9.63 2.12
N VAL A 36 14.41 -10.31 3.16
CA VAL A 36 14.22 -9.91 4.56
C VAL A 36 15.57 -10.00 5.28
N ARG A 37 15.93 -8.96 6.03
CA ARG A 37 17.13 -8.97 6.85
C ARG A 37 16.84 -9.71 8.15
N ARG A 38 17.64 -10.73 8.43
CA ARG A 38 17.61 -11.49 9.70
C ARG A 38 18.32 -10.70 10.81
N PRO A 39 18.06 -11.00 12.07
CA PRO A 39 18.75 -10.39 13.22
C PRO A 39 20.28 -10.58 13.20
N ASP A 40 20.77 -11.66 12.59
CA ASP A 40 22.22 -11.92 12.41
C ASP A 40 22.88 -11.06 11.33
N GLY A 41 22.09 -10.19 10.64
CA GLY A 41 22.54 -9.33 9.56
C GLY A 41 22.51 -9.97 8.18
N THR A 42 22.24 -11.26 8.06
CA THR A 42 22.11 -11.95 6.76
C THR A 42 20.78 -11.59 6.07
N ILE A 43 20.74 -11.68 4.75
CA ILE A 43 19.52 -11.43 3.98
C ILE A 43 18.93 -12.79 3.54
N ASP A 44 17.70 -13.06 3.99
CA ASP A 44 16.91 -14.20 3.55
C ASP A 44 16.20 -13.87 2.23
N LEU A 45 16.24 -14.81 1.29
CA LEU A 45 15.62 -14.65 -0.03
C LEU A 45 14.62 -15.77 -0.29
N SER A 46 13.38 -15.41 -0.54
CA SER A 46 12.33 -16.33 -0.96
C SER A 46 11.73 -15.94 -2.31
N TYR A 47 11.40 -16.91 -3.13
CA TYR A 47 10.96 -16.72 -4.50
C TYR A 47 9.60 -17.35 -4.75
N SER A 48 8.83 -16.71 -5.64
CA SER A 48 7.61 -17.31 -6.22
C SER A 48 7.41 -16.83 -7.66
N ASP A 49 6.66 -17.60 -8.43
CA ASP A 49 6.35 -17.27 -9.81
C ASP A 49 5.13 -16.35 -9.89
N VAL A 50 5.11 -15.46 -10.89
CA VAL A 50 3.96 -14.62 -11.19
C VAL A 50 2.94 -15.42 -11.98
N THR A 51 1.75 -15.57 -11.44
CA THR A 51 0.62 -16.18 -12.15
C THR A 51 -0.18 -15.13 -12.90
N THR A 52 -0.56 -15.43 -14.14
CA THR A 52 -1.46 -14.59 -14.92
C THR A 52 -2.85 -15.22 -14.98
N HIS A 53 -3.88 -14.39 -14.77
CA HIS A 53 -5.26 -14.84 -14.70
C HIS A 53 -6.11 -14.25 -15.85
N TRP A 54 -7.20 -14.92 -16.19
CA TRP A 54 -8.11 -14.51 -17.26
C TRP A 54 -8.72 -13.12 -17.02
N TYR A 55 -9.00 -12.76 -15.75
CA TYR A 55 -9.60 -11.48 -15.39
C TYR A 55 -8.68 -10.29 -15.67
N ASN A 56 -7.37 -10.49 -15.82
CA ASN A 56 -6.41 -9.43 -16.16
C ASN A 56 -6.70 -8.76 -17.51
N LYS A 57 -7.49 -9.43 -18.36
CA LYS A 57 -7.93 -8.92 -19.68
C LYS A 57 -9.21 -8.09 -19.59
N VAL A 58 -9.97 -8.14 -18.49
CA VAL A 58 -11.29 -7.49 -18.37
C VAL A 58 -11.15 -6.19 -17.58
N PRO A 59 -11.32 -5.01 -18.18
CA PRO A 59 -11.30 -3.72 -17.50
C PRO A 59 -12.26 -3.68 -16.30
N LEU A 60 -11.96 -2.90 -15.28
CA LEU A 60 -12.64 -2.80 -14.00
C LEU A 60 -12.57 -4.08 -13.15
N VAL A 61 -12.90 -5.26 -13.70
CA VAL A 61 -12.82 -6.55 -12.98
C VAL A 61 -11.38 -6.83 -12.55
N ARG A 62 -10.41 -6.61 -13.45
CA ARG A 62 -8.99 -6.77 -13.14
C ARG A 62 -8.54 -5.89 -11.97
N GLY A 63 -9.13 -4.69 -11.82
CA GLY A 63 -8.81 -3.79 -10.71
C GLY A 63 -9.23 -4.36 -9.37
N VAL A 64 -10.43 -4.91 -9.28
CA VAL A 64 -10.96 -5.54 -8.06
C VAL A 64 -10.18 -6.82 -7.73
N CYS A 65 -10.02 -7.70 -8.71
CA CYS A 65 -9.32 -8.98 -8.49
C CYS A 65 -7.85 -8.78 -8.10
N ASN A 66 -7.12 -7.92 -8.82
CA ASN A 66 -5.73 -7.62 -8.50
C ASN A 66 -5.59 -6.93 -7.13
N MET A 67 -6.56 -6.09 -6.73
CA MET A 67 -6.54 -5.49 -5.38
C MET A 67 -6.67 -6.55 -4.29
N VAL A 68 -7.61 -7.49 -4.46
CA VAL A 68 -7.79 -8.62 -3.51
C VAL A 68 -6.54 -9.49 -3.48
N GLU A 69 -6.00 -9.86 -4.64
CA GLU A 69 -4.76 -10.65 -4.75
C GLU A 69 -3.58 -9.94 -4.08
N ASN A 70 -3.39 -8.64 -4.33
CA ASN A 70 -2.33 -7.86 -3.71
C ASN A 70 -2.48 -7.76 -2.19
N LEU A 71 -3.71 -7.63 -1.67
CA LEU A 71 -3.96 -7.65 -0.22
C LEU A 71 -3.61 -9.01 0.39
N MET A 72 -4.05 -10.10 -0.24
CA MET A 72 -3.77 -11.45 0.27
C MET A 72 -2.27 -11.78 0.22
N ASN A 73 -1.62 -11.49 -0.89
CA ASN A 73 -0.18 -11.71 -1.05
C ASN A 73 0.62 -10.79 -0.12
N GLY A 74 0.25 -9.51 -0.06
CA GLY A 74 0.88 -8.55 0.82
C GLY A 74 0.82 -8.95 2.30
N TYR A 75 -0.33 -9.43 2.75
CA TYR A 75 -0.48 -9.98 4.10
C TYR A 75 0.40 -11.20 4.33
N LYS A 76 0.42 -12.16 3.38
CA LYS A 76 1.26 -13.36 3.46
C LYS A 76 2.75 -13.01 3.59
N TYR A 77 3.25 -12.10 2.74
CA TYR A 77 4.66 -11.68 2.79
C TYR A 77 4.98 -10.86 4.04
N LEU A 78 4.03 -10.04 4.52
CA LEU A 78 4.21 -9.29 5.76
C LEU A 78 4.37 -10.22 6.97
N MET A 79 3.53 -11.24 7.09
CA MET A 79 3.64 -12.24 8.17
C MET A 79 4.93 -13.04 8.05
N HIS A 80 5.29 -13.48 6.84
CA HIS A 80 6.54 -14.19 6.60
C HIS A 80 7.77 -13.35 6.97
N SER A 81 7.76 -12.05 6.66
CA SER A 81 8.86 -11.17 7.04
C SER A 81 8.93 -10.93 8.54
N ALA A 82 7.79 -10.83 9.23
CA ALA A 82 7.75 -10.71 10.68
C ALA A 82 8.40 -11.92 11.35
N ASP A 83 8.06 -13.14 10.92
CA ASP A 83 8.62 -14.37 11.46
C ASP A 83 10.15 -14.46 11.31
N ILE A 84 10.70 -13.94 10.19
CA ILE A 84 12.14 -13.96 9.89
C ILE A 84 12.88 -12.85 10.65
N ALA A 85 12.27 -11.68 10.79
CA ALA A 85 12.88 -10.50 11.36
C ALA A 85 12.99 -10.54 12.90
N MET A 86 12.19 -11.37 13.56
CA MET A 86 12.19 -11.51 15.02
C MET A 86 13.40 -12.30 15.51
N THR A 87 14.05 -11.83 16.57
CA THR A 87 15.08 -12.59 17.30
C THR A 87 14.43 -13.71 18.10
N GLU A 88 15.22 -14.74 18.47
CA GLU A 88 14.71 -15.80 19.33
C GLU A 88 14.32 -15.28 20.72
N GLU A 89 15.03 -14.25 21.22
CA GLU A 89 14.70 -13.56 22.48
C GLU A 89 13.33 -12.86 22.38
N GLU A 90 13.08 -12.14 21.29
CA GLU A 90 11.78 -11.47 21.05
C GLU A 90 10.63 -12.48 20.92
N LYS A 91 10.88 -13.62 20.25
CA LYS A 91 9.91 -14.72 20.17
C LYS A 91 9.62 -15.35 21.54
N GLU A 92 10.64 -15.46 22.41
CA GLU A 92 10.47 -15.96 23.77
C GLU A 92 9.74 -14.92 24.65
N GLU A 93 10.06 -13.63 24.53
CA GLU A 93 9.34 -12.55 25.22
C GLU A 93 7.88 -12.47 24.77
N GLU A 94 7.60 -12.62 23.48
CA GLU A 94 6.23 -12.66 22.96
C GLU A 94 5.47 -13.82 23.56
N LYS A 95 6.06 -15.02 23.61
CA LYS A 95 5.47 -16.20 24.28
C LYS A 95 5.25 -16.00 25.77
N GLN A 96 6.15 -15.28 26.47
CA GLN A 96 6.00 -15.00 27.89
C GLN A 96 4.90 -13.96 28.16
N ASN A 97 4.76 -12.97 27.27
CA ASN A 97 3.76 -11.92 27.34
C ASN A 97 2.40 -12.31 26.74
N GLU A 98 2.29 -13.53 26.18
CA GLU A 98 1.03 -14.06 25.67
C GLU A 98 -0.07 -13.99 26.73
N SER A 99 -1.23 -13.49 26.33
CA SER A 99 -2.40 -13.50 27.20
C SER A 99 -2.75 -14.96 27.58
N LYS A 100 -3.44 -15.15 28.71
CA LYS A 100 -3.93 -16.49 29.10
C LYS A 100 -4.77 -17.13 28.00
N LEU A 101 -5.42 -16.31 27.17
CA LEU A 101 -6.24 -16.73 26.05
C LEU A 101 -5.34 -17.22 24.89
N ASP A 102 -4.28 -16.48 24.56
CA ASP A 102 -3.36 -16.83 23.48
C ASP A 102 -2.63 -18.13 23.80
N ARG A 103 -2.13 -18.27 25.03
CA ARG A 103 -1.50 -19.54 25.51
C ARG A 103 -2.46 -20.72 25.49
N TRP A 104 -3.70 -20.53 25.93
CA TRP A 104 -4.72 -21.57 25.86
C TRP A 104 -5.03 -21.96 24.40
N LEU A 105 -5.05 -20.97 23.50
CA LEU A 105 -5.24 -21.18 22.07
C LEU A 105 -4.07 -21.94 21.46
N ASP A 106 -2.83 -21.61 21.79
CA ASP A 106 -1.64 -22.30 21.26
C ASP A 106 -1.55 -23.75 21.76
N GLU A 107 -1.92 -24.01 23.02
CA GLU A 107 -1.94 -25.36 23.59
C GLU A 107 -3.08 -26.26 23.07
N HIS A 108 -4.24 -25.66 22.75
CA HIS A 108 -5.46 -26.43 22.43
C HIS A 108 -5.94 -26.23 20.98
N ALA A 109 -5.43 -25.22 20.28
CA ALA A 109 -5.85 -24.88 18.93
C ALA A 109 -4.84 -25.41 17.91
N GLY A 110 -5.25 -26.34 17.11
CA GLY A 110 -4.46 -26.81 15.97
C GLY A 110 -4.26 -25.70 14.91
N PRO A 111 -3.42 -25.93 13.88
CA PRO A 111 -3.06 -24.95 12.84
C PRO A 111 -4.26 -24.26 12.16
N LYS A 112 -5.42 -24.92 12.16
CA LYS A 112 -6.67 -24.36 11.60
C LYS A 112 -7.24 -23.21 12.43
N VAL A 113 -7.12 -23.26 13.75
CA VAL A 113 -7.64 -22.23 14.64
C VAL A 113 -6.71 -21.02 14.61
N GLN A 114 -5.42 -21.22 14.56
CA GLN A 114 -4.44 -20.15 14.39
C GLN A 114 -4.64 -19.39 13.07
N SER A 115 -4.86 -20.11 11.96
CA SER A 115 -5.24 -19.52 10.67
C SER A 115 -6.58 -18.78 10.73
N ALA A 116 -7.55 -19.28 11.49
CA ALA A 116 -8.85 -18.62 11.67
C ALA A 116 -8.72 -17.30 12.47
N LEU A 117 -7.89 -17.26 13.51
CA LEU A 117 -7.61 -16.05 14.29
C LEU A 117 -6.93 -14.98 13.45
N MET A 118 -5.92 -15.37 12.64
CA MET A 118 -5.27 -14.44 11.69
C MET A 118 -6.29 -13.87 10.71
N THR A 119 -7.17 -14.71 10.17
CA THR A 119 -8.25 -14.27 9.27
C THR A 119 -9.21 -13.32 9.97
N LEU A 120 -9.59 -13.62 11.22
CA LEU A 120 -10.48 -12.77 12.02
C LEU A 120 -9.85 -11.40 12.30
N SER A 121 -8.56 -11.35 12.63
CA SER A 121 -7.81 -10.10 12.83
C SER A 121 -7.76 -9.26 11.54
N ALA A 122 -7.52 -9.89 10.41
CA ALA A 122 -7.56 -9.21 9.11
C ALA A 122 -8.97 -8.67 8.80
N CYS A 123 -10.02 -9.46 9.06
CA CYS A 123 -11.41 -9.00 8.92
C CYS A 123 -11.73 -7.83 9.87
N ALA A 124 -11.26 -7.87 11.11
CA ALA A 124 -11.44 -6.78 12.06
C ALA A 124 -10.77 -5.49 11.57
N GLY A 125 -9.56 -5.59 10.98
CA GLY A 125 -8.89 -4.46 10.34
C GLY A 125 -9.69 -3.86 9.17
N VAL A 126 -10.29 -4.69 8.33
CA VAL A 126 -11.17 -4.24 7.23
C VAL A 126 -12.42 -3.55 7.78
N VAL A 127 -13.06 -4.12 8.80
CA VAL A 127 -14.22 -3.51 9.45
C VAL A 127 -13.87 -2.16 10.06
N LEU A 128 -12.73 -2.06 10.73
CA LEU A 128 -12.23 -0.79 11.29
C LEU A 128 -11.97 0.25 10.19
N ALA A 129 -11.38 -0.15 9.07
CA ALA A 129 -11.15 0.74 7.93
C ALA A 129 -12.47 1.26 7.33
N ILE A 130 -13.47 0.39 7.16
CA ILE A 130 -14.82 0.78 6.72
C ILE A 130 -15.46 1.74 7.72
N PHE A 131 -15.33 1.46 9.00
CA PHE A 131 -15.84 2.34 10.06
C PHE A 131 -15.18 3.72 9.98
N LEU A 132 -13.86 3.80 9.99
CA LEU A 132 -13.13 5.07 10.01
C LEU A 132 -13.31 5.90 8.72
N PHE A 133 -13.27 5.25 7.55
CA PHE A 133 -13.19 5.97 6.28
C PHE A 133 -14.50 6.04 5.50
N THR A 134 -15.53 5.29 5.94
CA THR A 134 -16.83 5.31 5.29
C THR A 134 -17.96 5.69 6.25
N PHE A 135 -18.07 4.98 7.39
CA PHE A 135 -19.14 5.24 8.34
C PHE A 135 -18.96 6.56 9.09
N LEU A 136 -17.82 6.77 9.73
CA LEU A 136 -17.57 7.92 10.61
C LEU A 136 -17.72 9.27 9.90
N PRO A 137 -17.14 9.55 8.70
CA PRO A 137 -17.39 10.80 8.00
C PRO A 137 -18.86 11.02 7.65
N THR A 138 -19.56 9.96 7.24
CA THR A 138 -20.98 10.02 6.89
C THR A 138 -21.85 10.31 8.13
N PHE A 139 -21.55 9.64 9.24
CA PHE A 139 -22.24 9.82 10.52
C PHE A 139 -22.06 11.23 11.07
N LEU A 140 -20.81 11.73 11.13
CA LEU A 140 -20.49 13.08 11.59
C LEU A 140 -21.17 14.14 10.72
N THR A 141 -21.13 13.99 9.40
CA THR A 141 -21.86 14.88 8.49
C THR A 141 -23.35 14.86 8.75
N GLY A 142 -23.94 13.68 8.98
CA GLY A 142 -25.35 13.53 9.34
C GLY A 142 -25.71 14.20 10.66
N LEU A 143 -24.80 14.14 11.65
CA LEU A 143 -24.98 14.78 12.95
C LEU A 143 -24.95 16.32 12.81
N VAL A 144 -23.95 16.87 12.11
CA VAL A 144 -23.86 18.33 11.85
C VAL A 144 -25.09 18.81 11.08
N ALA A 145 -25.58 18.04 10.10
CA ALA A 145 -26.74 18.40 9.30
C ALA A 145 -28.07 18.38 10.07
N LYS A 146 -28.12 17.78 11.26
CA LYS A 146 -29.30 17.89 12.18
C LYS A 146 -29.34 19.24 12.91
N VAL A 147 -28.15 19.80 13.19
CA VAL A 147 -28.01 21.05 13.92
C VAL A 147 -28.02 22.24 12.96
N ILE A 148 -27.31 22.11 11.84
CA ILE A 148 -27.19 23.16 10.82
C ILE A 148 -27.87 22.63 9.54
N PRO A 149 -29.04 23.16 9.18
CA PRO A 149 -29.70 22.78 7.92
C PRO A 149 -28.82 23.09 6.72
N MET A 150 -28.42 22.04 5.99
CA MET A 150 -27.52 22.15 4.83
C MET A 150 -28.14 21.49 3.60
N GLY A 151 -27.98 22.13 2.45
CA GLY A 151 -28.29 21.54 1.15
C GLY A 151 -27.36 20.35 0.82
N ARG A 152 -27.60 19.74 -0.34
CA ARG A 152 -26.86 18.56 -0.79
C ARG A 152 -25.34 18.81 -0.91
N TRP A 153 -24.94 19.87 -1.62
CA TRP A 153 -23.53 20.13 -1.90
C TRP A 153 -22.69 20.45 -0.66
N PRO A 154 -23.12 21.31 0.29
CA PRO A 154 -22.41 21.51 1.55
C PRO A 154 -22.20 20.22 2.34
N ARG A 155 -23.19 19.28 2.34
CA ARG A 155 -23.02 17.97 2.97
C ARG A 155 -21.96 17.13 2.30
N VAL A 156 -21.94 17.09 0.96
CA VAL A 156 -20.92 16.35 0.20
C VAL A 156 -19.53 16.91 0.48
N ILE A 157 -19.38 18.22 0.49
CA ILE A 157 -18.09 18.88 0.78
C ILE A 157 -17.64 18.59 2.21
N LEU A 158 -18.54 18.73 3.20
CA LEU A 158 -18.23 18.45 4.61
C LEU A 158 -17.78 16.99 4.78
N GLU A 159 -18.51 16.03 4.18
CA GLU A 159 -18.16 14.63 4.23
C GLU A 159 -16.79 14.34 3.60
N ALA A 160 -16.47 14.99 2.48
CA ALA A 160 -15.19 14.89 1.80
C ALA A 160 -14.05 15.42 2.68
N VAL A 161 -14.23 16.61 3.28
CA VAL A 161 -13.24 17.21 4.18
C VAL A 161 -13.01 16.33 5.41
N LEU A 162 -14.07 15.84 6.05
CA LEU A 162 -13.97 14.94 7.20
C LEU A 162 -13.24 13.63 6.83
N LYS A 163 -13.59 13.01 5.70
CA LYS A 163 -12.92 11.80 5.23
C LYS A 163 -11.42 12.04 5.02
N LEU A 164 -11.07 13.12 4.34
CA LEU A 164 -9.66 13.45 4.07
C LEU A 164 -8.92 13.76 5.38
N ALA A 165 -9.51 14.51 6.29
CA ALA A 165 -8.91 14.84 7.59
C ALA A 165 -8.69 13.58 8.45
N ILE A 166 -9.68 12.68 8.52
CA ILE A 166 -9.56 11.40 9.24
C ILE A 166 -8.45 10.55 8.62
N PHE A 167 -8.39 10.45 7.28
CA PHE A 167 -7.37 9.67 6.59
C PHE A 167 -5.95 10.23 6.83
N LEU A 168 -5.76 11.53 6.66
CA LEU A 168 -4.45 12.15 6.87
C LEU A 168 -4.03 12.10 8.34
N GLY A 169 -4.99 12.29 9.27
CA GLY A 169 -4.75 12.14 10.71
C GLY A 169 -4.34 10.72 11.06
N TYR A 170 -5.02 9.71 10.53
CA TYR A 170 -4.67 8.30 10.70
C TYR A 170 -3.26 8.00 10.16
N MET A 171 -2.97 8.43 8.93
CA MET A 171 -1.63 8.24 8.32
C MET A 171 -0.54 8.92 9.17
N PHE A 172 -0.79 10.13 9.63
CA PHE A 172 0.15 10.86 10.51
C PHE A 172 0.40 10.10 11.82
N LEU A 173 -0.62 9.54 12.44
CA LEU A 173 -0.47 8.73 13.66
C LEU A 173 0.33 7.46 13.39
N CYS A 174 0.07 6.77 12.28
CA CYS A 174 0.84 5.59 11.88
C CYS A 174 2.33 5.90 11.73
N THR A 175 2.70 7.07 11.18
CA THR A 175 4.12 7.44 11.03
C THR A 175 4.86 7.64 12.36
N ARG A 176 4.14 7.75 13.49
CA ARG A 176 4.72 7.88 14.83
C ARG A 176 5.08 6.55 15.47
N MET A 177 4.58 5.45 14.94
CA MET A 177 4.96 4.10 15.36
C MET A 177 6.31 3.76 14.75
N LYS A 178 7.25 3.28 15.56
CA LYS A 178 8.64 3.01 15.13
C LYS A 178 8.70 1.96 14.03
N GLU A 179 7.94 0.89 14.16
CA GLU A 179 7.87 -0.22 13.21
C GLU A 179 7.33 0.25 11.85
N ILE A 180 6.27 1.06 11.86
CA ILE A 180 5.69 1.63 10.64
C ILE A 180 6.63 2.64 9.99
N HIS A 181 7.31 3.47 10.80
CA HIS A 181 8.31 4.40 10.30
C HIS A 181 9.44 3.66 9.58
N ARG A 182 9.94 2.56 10.17
CA ARG A 182 10.98 1.73 9.60
C ARG A 182 10.52 1.04 8.30
N MET A 183 9.28 0.51 8.26
CA MET A 183 8.68 0.03 7.00
C MET A 183 8.63 1.12 5.91
N PHE A 184 8.34 2.36 6.28
CA PHE A 184 8.32 3.47 5.33
C PHE A 184 9.72 3.89 4.87
N GLN A 185 10.79 3.58 5.61
CA GLN A 185 12.18 3.69 5.14
C GLN A 185 12.48 2.59 4.10
N TYR A 186 12.08 1.34 4.32
CA TYR A 186 12.16 0.27 3.31
C TYR A 186 11.37 0.62 2.04
N HIS A 187 10.22 1.28 2.17
CA HIS A 187 9.47 1.79 1.03
C HIS A 187 10.24 2.88 0.27
N GLY A 188 10.97 3.73 0.98
CA GLY A 188 11.91 4.68 0.38
C GLY A 188 13.05 3.99 -0.37
N ALA A 189 13.61 2.91 0.19
CA ALA A 189 14.64 2.09 -0.45
C ALA A 189 14.15 1.45 -1.76
N GLU A 190 12.92 0.89 -1.73
CA GLU A 190 12.26 0.36 -2.93
C GLU A 190 12.21 1.41 -4.05
N HIS A 191 11.64 2.59 -3.76
CA HIS A 191 11.48 3.66 -4.75
C HIS A 191 12.80 4.15 -5.32
N LYS A 192 13.81 4.37 -4.47
CA LYS A 192 15.15 4.80 -4.91
C LYS A 192 15.82 3.75 -5.80
N THR A 193 15.64 2.47 -5.46
CA THR A 193 16.22 1.35 -6.25
C THR A 193 15.55 1.25 -7.62
N ILE A 194 14.22 1.37 -7.69
CA ILE A 194 13.51 1.40 -8.97
C ILE A 194 13.92 2.64 -9.79
N ALA A 195 14.05 3.81 -9.18
CA ALA A 195 14.45 5.03 -9.86
C ALA A 195 15.88 4.94 -10.42
N CYS A 196 16.82 4.31 -9.70
CA CYS A 196 18.17 4.04 -10.15
C CYS A 196 18.19 3.09 -11.35
N TYR A 197 17.40 2.01 -11.30
CA TYR A 197 17.25 1.08 -12.42
C TYR A 197 16.65 1.76 -13.65
N GLU A 198 15.61 2.56 -13.51
CA GLU A 198 14.98 3.30 -14.63
C GLU A 198 15.89 4.39 -15.22
N ALA A 199 16.82 4.92 -14.44
CA ALA A 199 17.89 5.79 -14.93
C ALA A 199 18.97 5.01 -15.70
N GLY A 200 18.94 3.67 -15.67
CA GLY A 200 19.94 2.81 -16.30
C GLY A 200 21.30 2.93 -15.65
N GLU A 201 21.34 3.18 -14.35
CA GLU A 201 22.54 3.22 -13.53
C GLU A 201 22.76 1.86 -12.86
N GLU A 202 24.02 1.56 -12.52
CA GLU A 202 24.36 0.35 -11.77
C GLU A 202 23.73 0.39 -10.37
N LEU A 203 23.11 -0.74 -9.95
CA LEU A 203 22.48 -0.87 -8.66
C LEU A 203 23.50 -1.04 -7.54
N THR A 204 24.08 0.07 -7.12
CA THR A 204 24.98 0.17 -5.97
C THR A 204 24.36 1.09 -4.91
N VAL A 205 24.70 0.87 -3.63
CA VAL A 205 24.22 1.73 -2.53
C VAL A 205 24.51 3.21 -2.82
N ALA A 206 25.70 3.51 -3.34
CA ALA A 206 26.14 4.87 -3.65
C ALA A 206 25.29 5.53 -4.75
N ASN A 207 24.91 4.79 -5.79
CA ASN A 207 24.06 5.28 -6.87
C ASN A 207 22.62 5.45 -6.40
N ILE A 208 22.06 4.42 -5.77
CA ILE A 208 20.68 4.42 -5.29
C ILE A 208 20.41 5.54 -4.30
N ARG A 209 21.36 5.83 -3.39
CA ARG A 209 21.24 6.92 -2.40
C ARG A 209 20.97 8.29 -3.05
N ARG A 210 21.44 8.54 -4.26
CA ARG A 210 21.28 9.81 -4.98
C ARG A 210 19.91 9.98 -5.63
N HIS A 211 19.14 8.89 -5.79
CA HIS A 211 17.83 8.94 -6.41
C HIS A 211 16.73 9.39 -5.43
N THR A 212 15.61 9.84 -6.00
CA THR A 212 14.44 10.29 -5.23
C THR A 212 13.64 9.11 -4.67
N ARG A 213 13.11 9.27 -3.47
CA ARG A 213 12.16 8.34 -2.86
C ARG A 213 10.71 8.52 -3.34
N PHE A 214 10.46 9.52 -4.18
CA PHE A 214 9.12 9.78 -4.72
C PHE A 214 8.95 9.10 -6.06
N HIS A 215 7.94 8.23 -6.18
CA HIS A 215 7.69 7.45 -7.38
C HIS A 215 6.23 7.58 -7.84
N PRO A 216 5.97 8.01 -9.10
CA PRO A 216 4.60 8.31 -9.56
C PRO A 216 3.71 7.08 -9.73
N ARG A 217 4.27 5.89 -9.84
CA ARG A 217 3.57 4.61 -10.05
C ARG A 217 3.42 3.78 -8.77
N CYS A 218 3.60 4.41 -7.60
CA CYS A 218 3.49 3.74 -6.32
C CYS A 218 2.04 3.37 -5.97
N GLY A 219 1.85 2.19 -5.38
CA GLY A 219 0.56 1.71 -4.90
C GLY A 219 -0.09 2.60 -3.83
N THR A 220 0.69 3.36 -3.03
CA THR A 220 0.13 4.30 -2.05
C THR A 220 -0.60 5.47 -2.71
N SER A 221 -0.26 5.82 -3.96
CA SER A 221 -1.01 6.80 -4.76
C SER A 221 -2.45 6.34 -5.02
N PHE A 222 -2.71 5.02 -5.01
CA PHE A 222 -4.05 4.47 -5.12
C PHE A 222 -4.94 4.86 -3.95
N LEU A 223 -4.41 4.95 -2.73
CA LEU A 223 -5.18 5.30 -1.53
C LEU A 223 -5.81 6.69 -1.65
N ILE A 224 -5.01 7.70 -1.99
CA ILE A 224 -5.53 9.07 -2.15
C ILE A 224 -6.44 9.19 -3.37
N LEU A 225 -6.14 8.47 -4.45
CA LEU A 225 -6.98 8.43 -5.64
C LEU A 225 -8.37 7.84 -5.33
N VAL A 226 -8.46 6.77 -4.55
CA VAL A 226 -9.72 6.19 -4.08
C VAL A 226 -10.53 7.22 -3.28
N ILE A 227 -9.89 7.99 -2.42
CA ILE A 227 -10.57 9.06 -1.67
C ILE A 227 -11.13 10.10 -2.63
N LEU A 228 -10.31 10.64 -3.54
CA LEU A 228 -10.72 11.71 -4.46
C LEU A 228 -11.83 11.25 -5.42
N VAL A 229 -11.68 10.09 -6.04
CA VAL A 229 -12.72 9.53 -6.94
C VAL A 229 -13.99 9.20 -6.17
N SER A 230 -13.89 8.72 -4.92
CA SER A 230 -15.07 8.45 -4.08
C SER A 230 -15.89 9.70 -3.78
N ILE A 231 -15.28 10.87 -3.68
CA ILE A 231 -15.99 12.13 -3.47
C ILE A 231 -16.93 12.40 -4.65
N VAL A 232 -16.40 12.27 -5.87
CA VAL A 232 -17.19 12.47 -7.10
C VAL A 232 -18.25 11.39 -7.25
N LEU A 233 -17.86 10.12 -7.09
CA LEU A 233 -18.76 8.98 -7.28
C LEU A 233 -19.90 8.97 -6.27
N TYR A 234 -19.64 9.32 -5.00
CA TYR A 234 -20.65 9.33 -3.94
C TYR A 234 -21.46 10.63 -3.86
N ALA A 235 -21.07 11.67 -4.59
CA ALA A 235 -21.84 12.91 -4.66
C ALA A 235 -23.24 12.72 -5.23
N VAL A 236 -23.41 11.73 -6.12
CA VAL A 236 -24.71 11.42 -6.75
C VAL A 236 -25.63 10.58 -5.86
N LEU A 237 -25.12 9.99 -4.78
CA LEU A 237 -25.92 9.14 -3.88
C LEU A 237 -26.93 9.96 -3.07
N PRO A 238 -28.16 9.43 -2.86
CA PRO A 238 -29.17 10.09 -2.05
C PRO A 238 -28.78 10.12 -0.56
N TRP A 239 -29.30 11.12 0.16
CA TRP A 239 -29.19 11.23 1.62
C TRP A 239 -30.45 10.62 2.28
N SER A 240 -30.59 9.31 2.22
CA SER A 240 -31.74 8.57 2.75
C SER A 240 -31.52 8.06 4.20
N GLY A 241 -30.64 8.72 4.95
CA GLY A 241 -30.18 8.27 6.27
C GLY A 241 -28.76 7.71 6.24
N THR A 242 -28.07 7.76 7.37
CA THR A 242 -26.65 7.39 7.48
C THR A 242 -26.38 5.93 7.06
N MET A 243 -27.17 5.00 7.62
CA MET A 243 -26.96 3.57 7.37
C MET A 243 -27.16 3.20 5.88
N LEU A 244 -28.28 3.66 5.30
CA LEU A 244 -28.58 3.36 3.90
C LEU A 244 -27.55 3.98 2.96
N ARG A 245 -27.07 5.19 3.26
CA ARG A 245 -25.99 5.82 2.50
C ARG A 245 -24.68 5.05 2.60
N VAL A 246 -24.33 4.52 3.76
CA VAL A 246 -23.15 3.65 3.94
C VAL A 246 -23.29 2.37 3.11
N LEU A 247 -24.47 1.73 3.14
CA LEU A 247 -24.73 0.54 2.32
C LEU A 247 -24.56 0.81 0.82
N TYR A 248 -25.07 1.94 0.32
CA TYR A 248 -24.86 2.33 -1.09
C TYR A 248 -23.37 2.51 -1.41
N LYS A 249 -22.59 3.13 -0.53
CA LYS A 249 -21.14 3.30 -0.72
C LYS A 249 -20.41 1.96 -0.75
N LEU A 250 -20.78 1.03 0.14
CA LEU A 250 -20.20 -0.32 0.15
C LEU A 250 -20.56 -1.09 -1.13
N ALA A 251 -21.80 -0.99 -1.59
CA ALA A 251 -22.22 -1.62 -2.84
C ALA A 251 -21.45 -1.05 -4.06
N MET A 252 -21.09 0.24 -4.02
CA MET A 252 -20.31 0.87 -5.10
C MET A 252 -18.79 0.69 -4.94
N LEU A 253 -18.30 0.11 -3.85
CA LEU A 253 -16.87 -0.04 -3.59
C LEU A 253 -16.13 -0.83 -4.69
N PRO A 254 -16.65 -1.96 -5.22
CA PRO A 254 -15.99 -2.66 -6.32
C PRO A 254 -15.84 -1.78 -7.58
N LEU A 255 -16.88 -1.02 -7.92
CA LEU A 255 -16.82 -0.09 -9.05
C LEU A 255 -15.78 1.01 -8.83
N LEU A 256 -15.74 1.59 -7.63
CA LEU A 256 -14.76 2.60 -7.23
C LEU A 256 -13.33 2.07 -7.38
N VAL A 257 -13.04 0.88 -6.84
CA VAL A 257 -11.73 0.22 -6.93
C VAL A 257 -11.34 -0.02 -8.39
N GLY A 258 -12.27 -0.55 -9.20
CA GLY A 258 -12.07 -0.77 -10.63
C GLY A 258 -11.71 0.51 -11.38
N ILE A 259 -12.46 1.58 -11.18
CA ILE A 259 -12.20 2.90 -11.80
C ILE A 259 -10.83 3.44 -11.39
N CYS A 260 -10.50 3.43 -10.10
CA CYS A 260 -9.22 3.92 -9.59
C CYS A 260 -8.04 3.13 -10.15
N TYR A 261 -8.17 1.81 -10.27
CA TYR A 261 -7.15 0.97 -10.88
C TYR A 261 -6.90 1.34 -12.35
N GLU A 262 -7.96 1.53 -13.13
CA GLU A 262 -7.81 1.94 -14.55
C GLU A 262 -7.18 3.32 -14.69
N ILE A 263 -7.57 4.28 -13.83
CA ILE A 263 -6.96 5.62 -13.81
C ILE A 263 -5.48 5.53 -13.46
N LEU A 264 -5.10 4.76 -12.43
CA LEU A 264 -3.71 4.60 -12.02
C LEU A 264 -2.88 3.94 -13.14
N LYS A 265 -3.43 2.88 -13.76
CA LYS A 265 -2.79 2.18 -14.88
C LYS A 265 -2.60 3.08 -16.10
N TRP A 266 -3.61 3.91 -16.42
CA TRP A 266 -3.50 4.89 -17.48
C TRP A 266 -2.47 5.98 -17.14
N ALA A 267 -2.49 6.52 -15.93
CA ALA A 267 -1.55 7.55 -15.49
C ALA A 267 -0.10 7.06 -15.51
N GLY A 268 0.13 5.80 -15.12
CA GLY A 268 1.47 5.18 -15.16
C GLY A 268 2.05 5.04 -16.57
N ARG A 269 1.20 4.88 -17.59
CA ARG A 269 1.59 4.75 -19.00
C ARG A 269 1.69 6.08 -19.74
N SER A 270 1.00 7.11 -19.26
CA SER A 270 0.84 8.39 -19.97
C SER A 270 1.85 9.43 -19.50
N ASN A 271 2.38 10.21 -20.45
CA ASN A 271 3.19 11.38 -20.19
C ASN A 271 2.38 12.69 -20.24
N SER A 272 1.06 12.60 -20.39
CA SER A 272 0.19 13.75 -20.53
C SER A 272 0.19 14.64 -19.27
N LEU A 273 -0.12 15.91 -19.44
CA LEU A 273 -0.28 16.85 -18.34
C LEU A 273 -1.33 16.36 -17.33
N LEU A 274 -2.42 15.77 -17.84
CA LEU A 274 -3.49 15.24 -17.00
C LEU A 274 -3.01 14.07 -16.13
N ALA A 275 -2.19 13.16 -16.67
CA ALA A 275 -1.61 12.07 -15.89
C ALA A 275 -0.70 12.60 -14.76
N ARG A 276 0.08 13.65 -15.04
CA ARG A 276 0.91 14.32 -14.04
C ARG A 276 0.05 14.94 -12.92
N VAL A 277 -1.02 15.66 -13.28
CA VAL A 277 -1.94 16.28 -12.30
C VAL A 277 -2.59 15.21 -11.41
N VAL A 278 -3.05 14.09 -11.99
CA VAL A 278 -3.65 12.98 -11.25
C VAL A 278 -2.65 12.32 -10.29
N SER A 279 -1.36 12.30 -10.63
CA SER A 279 -0.30 11.72 -9.79
C SER A 279 0.14 12.63 -8.64
N VAL A 280 -0.06 13.94 -8.72
CA VAL A 280 0.40 14.93 -7.70
C VAL A 280 -0.08 14.59 -6.29
N PRO A 281 -1.39 14.31 -6.03
CA PRO A 281 -1.85 13.99 -4.68
C PRO A 281 -1.16 12.72 -4.11
N GLY A 282 -0.89 11.73 -4.98
CA GLY A 282 -0.17 10.52 -4.60
C GLY A 282 1.29 10.82 -4.20
N LEU A 283 2.00 11.59 -5.01
CA LEU A 283 3.36 12.04 -4.69
C LEU A 283 3.41 12.86 -3.40
N TRP A 284 2.40 13.70 -3.16
CA TRP A 284 2.31 14.44 -1.90
C TRP A 284 2.10 13.52 -0.69
N LEU A 285 1.25 12.49 -0.81
CA LEU A 285 1.05 11.50 0.25
C LEU A 285 2.33 10.74 0.60
N GLN A 286 3.24 10.55 -0.36
CA GLN A 286 4.51 9.86 -0.13
C GLN A 286 5.43 10.60 0.85
N HIS A 287 5.22 11.90 1.13
CA HIS A 287 5.92 12.57 2.23
C HIS A 287 5.61 11.94 3.60
N LEU A 288 4.46 11.29 3.74
CA LEU A 288 4.04 10.56 4.94
C LEU A 288 4.33 9.06 4.86
N THR A 289 4.46 8.49 3.67
CA THR A 289 4.53 7.03 3.47
C THR A 289 5.88 6.54 2.96
N THR A 290 6.85 7.44 2.76
CA THR A 290 8.23 7.08 2.41
C THR A 290 9.20 7.96 3.17
N PHE A 291 10.24 7.34 3.75
CA PHE A 291 11.33 8.05 4.43
C PHE A 291 12.67 7.70 3.81
N GLU A 292 13.71 8.47 4.16
CA GLU A 292 15.07 8.19 3.70
C GLU A 292 15.54 6.87 4.30
N PRO A 293 15.97 5.91 3.47
CA PRO A 293 16.46 4.62 3.93
C PRO A 293 17.91 4.72 4.43
N GLU A 294 18.25 3.82 5.33
CA GLU A 294 19.63 3.52 5.70
C GLU A 294 20.29 2.64 4.63
N ASP A 295 21.62 2.52 4.64
CA ASP A 295 22.36 1.78 3.61
C ASP A 295 22.06 0.28 3.61
N ASP A 296 21.88 -0.29 4.79
CA ASP A 296 21.50 -1.68 4.98
C ASP A 296 20.12 -2.01 4.36
N MET A 297 19.17 -1.06 4.40
CA MET A 297 17.88 -1.19 3.73
C MET A 297 18.00 -1.14 2.20
N ILE A 298 18.93 -0.33 1.69
CA ILE A 298 19.23 -0.28 0.25
C ILE A 298 19.84 -1.61 -0.21
N GLU A 299 20.70 -2.25 0.60
CA GLU A 299 21.23 -3.59 0.30
C GLU A 299 20.12 -4.63 0.15
N VAL A 300 19.13 -4.62 1.05
CA VAL A 300 17.95 -5.49 0.95
C VAL A 300 17.15 -5.20 -0.31
N ALA A 301 16.98 -3.92 -0.68
CA ALA A 301 16.30 -3.54 -1.91
C ALA A 301 17.03 -4.03 -3.17
N ILE A 302 18.35 -3.96 -3.21
CA ILE A 302 19.18 -4.52 -4.29
C ILE A 302 19.00 -6.04 -4.37
N ALA A 303 19.07 -6.74 -3.22
CA ALA A 303 18.90 -8.19 -3.16
C ALA A 303 17.51 -8.62 -3.63
N ALA A 304 16.46 -7.85 -3.30
CA ALA A 304 15.08 -8.13 -3.71
C ALA A 304 14.86 -7.88 -5.21
N VAL A 305 15.40 -6.79 -5.77
CA VAL A 305 15.11 -6.37 -7.14
C VAL A 305 15.89 -7.18 -8.16
N THR A 306 17.17 -7.49 -7.89
CA THR A 306 18.09 -8.14 -8.86
C THR A 306 17.51 -9.42 -9.47
N PRO A 307 16.92 -10.37 -8.70
CA PRO A 307 16.39 -11.61 -9.26
C PRO A 307 15.12 -11.47 -10.10
N VAL A 308 14.42 -10.34 -9.98
CA VAL A 308 13.13 -10.10 -10.65
C VAL A 308 13.23 -9.17 -11.85
N LEU A 309 14.42 -8.63 -12.09
CA LEU A 309 14.66 -7.80 -13.26
C LEU A 309 14.51 -8.63 -14.55
N PRO A 310 13.84 -8.11 -15.57
CA PRO A 310 13.73 -8.76 -16.86
C PRO A 310 15.11 -8.86 -17.52
N LYS A 311 15.33 -9.94 -18.27
CA LYS A 311 16.59 -10.15 -19.01
C LYS A 311 16.87 -9.03 -20.03
N LYS A 312 15.81 -8.46 -20.57
CA LYS A 312 15.85 -7.28 -21.43
C LYS A 312 14.93 -6.21 -20.85
N PRO A 313 15.33 -4.94 -20.79
CA PRO A 313 14.47 -3.87 -20.28
C PRO A 313 13.10 -3.78 -20.99
N GLU A 314 13.05 -4.18 -22.26
CA GLU A 314 11.85 -4.20 -23.10
C GLU A 314 10.77 -5.18 -22.59
N ASP A 315 11.18 -6.32 -22.01
CA ASP A 315 10.28 -7.35 -21.51
C ASP A 315 9.59 -6.94 -20.18
N GLY A 316 10.11 -5.91 -19.53
CA GLY A 316 9.59 -5.36 -18.27
C GLY A 316 8.97 -3.98 -18.38
N GLN A 317 8.65 -3.50 -19.59
CA GLN A 317 8.02 -2.19 -19.75
C GLN A 317 6.53 -2.20 -19.36
N TRP A 318 6.08 -1.05 -18.87
CA TRP A 318 4.67 -0.81 -18.51
C TRP A 318 3.74 -0.92 -19.71
#